data_a4223b3452b013c60a1fbd08de73c348
#
_entry.id   a4223b3452b013c60a1fbd08de73c348
#
_cell.length_a   1.000
_cell.length_b   1.000
_cell.length_c   1.000
_cell.angle_alpha   90.00
_cell.angle_beta   90.00
_cell.angle_gamma   90.00
#
_symmetry.space_group_name_H-M   'P 1'
#
loop_
_entity.id
_entity.type
_entity.pdbx_description
1 polymer ?
#
loop_
_entity_poly.entity_id
_entity_poly.type
_entity_poly.pdbx_seq_one_letter_code
_entity_poly.pdbx_strand_id
1 'polypeptide(L)'
;TSTDISQNDFAEPFHNLNRLDNLTVESAGERSNIFSSVLGATIIRPYPNWHPKLLKAYFTRNTQEALQSFDYKIHKSAWADVARSANEHNDPGNFTTFIGYEFTTSTDIEGGNLHRNVIFNSSKASIRPWTRIDSINPEDLWTWQDKLREKGVDTISMPHNPNGSNGQMFEMETFKGNAIDLEYSEKRMRNEPIVEITQVKGTSDTHPLLSPDDEWADFEIMDVRVGSRPPTYSKPSGSYVREAYLNGLTLEFTKQGNPYKFGLIGSTDTHTGAGAFDESNYWSKVGLLDGDPENRGSVPLADENIERLEEYMRAFNQPVSTIKLDQGSYANTGFTQWGASGLAVAWAEENTRDSIFKAFKRKETFATTGTRIAVRFFAGYDLSSCL
;
A
#
# COMPACT_ATOMS: atom_id res chain seq x y z
N THR A 1 -12.93 1.36 22.59
CA THR A 1 -14.30 0.85 22.66
C THR A 1 -14.42 -0.20 21.58
N SER A 2 -14.50 -1.48 22.00
CA SER A 2 -14.69 -2.61 21.10
C SER A 2 -16.01 -2.39 20.35
N THR A 3 -15.95 -2.10 19.07
CA THR A 3 -17.13 -2.17 18.22
C THR A 3 -17.47 -3.64 18.06
N ASP A 4 -18.49 -4.09 18.79
CA ASP A 4 -19.09 -5.39 18.56
C ASP A 4 -19.56 -5.43 17.11
N ILE A 5 -18.94 -6.29 16.31
CA ILE A 5 -19.39 -6.55 14.95
C ILE A 5 -20.68 -7.35 15.06
N SER A 6 -21.82 -6.69 14.95
CA SER A 6 -23.13 -7.35 14.97
C SER A 6 -23.36 -8.14 13.67
N GLN A 7 -24.36 -9.02 13.66
CA GLN A 7 -24.77 -9.70 12.42
C GLN A 7 -25.17 -8.73 11.31
N ASN A 8 -25.56 -7.50 11.67
CA ASN A 8 -25.91 -6.44 10.72
C ASN A 8 -24.67 -5.73 10.12
N ASP A 9 -23.44 -6.08 10.55
CA ASP A 9 -22.20 -5.51 10.03
C ASP A 9 -21.78 -6.14 8.68
N PHE A 10 -22.47 -7.18 8.23
CA PHE A 10 -22.29 -7.78 6.92
C PHE A 10 -23.40 -7.29 5.99
N ALA A 11 -23.06 -6.40 5.09
CA ALA A 11 -23.94 -6.11 3.97
C ALA A 11 -23.84 -7.26 2.96
N GLU A 12 -24.96 -7.87 2.61
CA GLU A 12 -25.09 -8.41 1.25
C GLU A 12 -24.78 -7.22 0.34
N PRO A 13 -23.86 -7.30 -0.61
CA PRO A 13 -23.70 -6.24 -1.55
C PRO A 13 -25.05 -6.06 -2.24
N PHE A 14 -25.70 -4.90 -2.06
CA PHE A 14 -26.71 -4.40 -2.95
C PHE A 14 -28.19 -4.68 -2.74
N HIS A 15 -28.80 -3.90 -1.95
CA HIS A 15 -30.16 -3.44 -2.20
C HIS A 15 -30.24 -1.97 -1.83
N ASN A 16 -29.97 -1.09 -2.74
CA ASN A 16 -30.27 0.35 -2.81
C ASN A 16 -29.07 1.20 -3.26
N LEU A 17 -28.80 1.14 -4.55
CA LEU A 17 -27.86 2.03 -5.22
C LEU A 17 -28.46 3.35 -5.69
N ASN A 18 -29.75 3.58 -5.50
CA ASN A 18 -30.40 4.83 -5.87
C ASN A 18 -29.97 6.05 -5.01
N ARG A 19 -28.79 5.98 -4.36
CA ARG A 19 -28.28 7.07 -3.53
C ARG A 19 -27.01 7.72 -4.06
N LEU A 20 -26.50 7.28 -5.18
CA LEU A 20 -25.33 7.89 -5.82
C LEU A 20 -25.67 8.97 -6.82
N ASP A 21 -26.96 9.19 -7.11
CA ASP A 21 -27.43 10.22 -8.03
C ASP A 21 -26.99 11.65 -7.64
N ASN A 22 -26.46 11.84 -6.42
CA ASN A 22 -25.87 13.11 -5.97
C ASN A 22 -24.34 13.10 -5.87
N LEU A 23 -23.69 11.98 -6.16
CA LEU A 23 -22.25 11.90 -6.38
C LEU A 23 -22.03 11.83 -7.88
N THR A 24 -22.08 12.98 -8.55
CA THR A 24 -21.79 13.06 -9.96
C THR A 24 -20.39 12.51 -10.24
N VAL A 25 -20.18 11.94 -11.42
CA VAL A 25 -18.85 11.52 -11.91
C VAL A 25 -17.83 12.66 -11.75
N GLU A 26 -18.28 13.91 -11.84
CA GLU A 26 -17.52 15.11 -11.50
C GLU A 26 -17.06 15.14 -10.04
N SER A 27 -17.91 14.85 -9.06
CA SER A 27 -17.49 14.87 -7.65
C SER A 27 -16.56 13.70 -7.29
N ALA A 28 -16.65 12.56 -7.96
CA ALA A 28 -15.71 11.46 -7.81
C ALA A 28 -14.37 11.76 -8.54
N GLY A 29 -14.42 12.35 -9.73
CA GLY A 29 -13.27 12.85 -10.47
C GLY A 29 -12.55 13.98 -9.73
N GLU A 30 -13.31 14.89 -9.13
CA GLU A 30 -12.81 15.97 -8.29
C GLU A 30 -12.11 15.44 -7.04
N ARG A 31 -12.63 14.41 -6.39
CA ARG A 31 -12.01 13.78 -5.22
C ARG A 31 -10.74 13.01 -5.57
N SER A 32 -10.71 12.31 -6.70
CA SER A 32 -9.49 11.65 -7.16
C SER A 32 -8.41 12.66 -7.55
N ASN A 33 -8.78 13.77 -8.17
CA ASN A 33 -7.88 14.88 -8.48
C ASN A 33 -7.30 15.54 -7.24
N ILE A 34 -8.02 15.53 -6.14
CA ILE A 34 -7.55 16.10 -4.87
C ILE A 34 -6.55 15.17 -4.20
N PHE A 35 -6.78 13.87 -4.19
CA PHE A 35 -5.80 12.90 -3.69
C PHE A 35 -4.51 12.94 -4.53
N SER A 36 -4.63 13.05 -5.84
CA SER A 36 -3.48 13.18 -6.73
C SER A 36 -2.79 14.54 -6.60
N SER A 37 -3.51 15.64 -6.38
CA SER A 37 -2.93 16.97 -6.22
C SER A 37 -2.23 17.17 -4.87
N VAL A 38 -2.54 16.34 -3.90
CA VAL A 38 -1.93 16.35 -2.59
C VAL A 38 -0.62 15.57 -2.54
N LEU A 39 -0.46 14.59 -3.42
CA LEU A 39 0.79 13.84 -3.58
C LEU A 39 1.80 14.51 -4.51
N GLY A 40 1.47 15.60 -5.12
CA GLY A 40 2.33 16.41 -5.97
C GLY A 40 1.58 16.89 -7.22
N ALA A 41 1.63 18.10 -7.49
CA ALA A 41 1.69 18.73 -8.78
C ALA A 41 0.45 18.72 -9.69
N THR A 42 -0.75 18.83 -9.22
CA THR A 42 -1.81 19.38 -10.08
C THR A 42 -2.31 20.69 -9.51
N ILE A 43 -2.47 21.69 -10.37
CA ILE A 43 -3.05 22.98 -10.00
C ILE A 43 -4.39 22.70 -9.33
N ILE A 44 -4.43 22.82 -8.02
CA ILE A 44 -5.69 22.86 -7.30
C ILE A 44 -6.37 24.16 -7.74
N ARG A 45 -7.23 24.08 -8.74
CA ARG A 45 -8.31 25.08 -8.77
C ARG A 45 -9.08 24.87 -7.48
N PRO A 46 -9.23 25.88 -6.62
CA PRO A 46 -10.04 25.74 -5.43
C PRO A 46 -11.44 25.34 -5.86
N TYR A 47 -11.77 24.07 -5.66
CA TYR A 47 -13.12 23.60 -5.92
C TYR A 47 -14.04 24.27 -4.91
N PRO A 48 -15.08 24.98 -5.34
CA PRO A 48 -15.93 25.79 -4.46
C PRO A 48 -16.66 24.96 -3.39
N ASN A 49 -16.67 23.63 -3.50
CA ASN A 49 -17.37 22.72 -2.61
C ASN A 49 -16.49 22.01 -1.58
N TRP A 50 -15.21 22.33 -1.54
CA TRP A 50 -14.32 21.74 -0.54
C TRP A 50 -14.57 22.35 0.83
N HIS A 51 -14.76 21.45 1.81
CA HIS A 51 -14.87 21.91 3.18
C HIS A 51 -13.51 22.49 3.61
N PRO A 52 -13.38 23.82 3.84
CA PRO A 52 -12.08 24.46 4.11
C PRO A 52 -11.36 23.85 5.30
N LYS A 53 -12.10 23.26 6.25
CA LYS A 53 -11.57 22.58 7.44
C LYS A 53 -10.84 21.30 7.11
N LEU A 54 -11.29 20.52 6.11
CA LEU A 54 -10.60 19.30 5.67
C LEU A 54 -9.26 19.62 5.00
N LEU A 55 -9.23 20.63 4.14
CA LEU A 55 -8.01 21.13 3.55
C LEU A 55 -7.04 21.60 4.62
N LYS A 56 -7.51 22.42 5.55
CA LYS A 56 -6.70 22.94 6.65
C LYS A 56 -6.17 21.78 7.52
N ALA A 57 -7.04 20.85 7.93
CA ALA A 57 -6.66 19.69 8.72
C ALA A 57 -5.59 18.83 8.03
N TYR A 58 -5.73 18.64 6.72
CA TYR A 58 -4.76 17.92 5.92
C TYR A 58 -3.40 18.64 5.90
N PHE A 59 -3.37 19.94 5.58
CA PHE A 59 -2.12 20.71 5.51
C PHE A 59 -1.48 20.95 6.87
N THR A 60 -2.28 21.08 7.92
CA THR A 60 -1.79 21.26 9.30
C THR A 60 -1.60 19.93 10.03
N ARG A 61 -1.91 18.80 9.37
CA ARG A 61 -1.91 17.45 9.98
C ARG A 61 -2.75 17.36 11.25
N ASN A 62 -3.78 18.18 11.35
CA ASN A 62 -4.70 18.17 12.48
C ASN A 62 -5.72 17.03 12.33
N THR A 63 -5.35 15.85 12.84
CA THR A 63 -6.20 14.64 12.79
C THR A 63 -7.52 14.82 13.52
N GLN A 64 -7.58 15.63 14.58
CA GLN A 64 -8.81 15.90 15.32
C GLN A 64 -9.83 16.66 14.46
N GLU A 65 -9.40 17.67 13.72
CA GLU A 65 -10.26 18.44 12.84
C GLU A 65 -10.72 17.60 11.62
N ALA A 66 -9.85 16.72 11.11
CA ALA A 66 -10.19 15.77 10.07
C ALA A 66 -11.26 14.78 10.54
N LEU A 67 -11.13 14.24 11.76
CA LEU A 67 -12.07 13.31 12.36
C LEU A 67 -13.46 13.95 12.59
N GLN A 68 -13.53 15.23 12.98
CA GLN A 68 -14.78 15.96 13.14
C GLN A 68 -15.54 16.15 11.81
N SER A 69 -14.82 16.12 10.69
CA SER A 69 -15.38 16.28 9.35
C SER A 69 -15.67 14.95 8.65
N PHE A 70 -15.39 13.81 9.32
CA PHE A 70 -15.57 12.49 8.75
C PHE A 70 -17.05 12.07 8.75
N ASP A 71 -17.59 11.79 7.58
CA ASP A 71 -18.97 11.32 7.42
C ASP A 71 -19.03 9.81 7.23
N TYR A 72 -19.39 9.11 8.29
CA TYR A 72 -19.54 7.64 8.29
C TYR A 72 -20.56 7.13 7.28
N LYS A 73 -21.59 7.90 6.94
CA LYS A 73 -22.60 7.50 5.97
C LYS A 73 -22.03 7.52 4.56
N ILE A 74 -21.30 8.58 4.22
CA ILE A 74 -20.59 8.67 2.93
C ILE A 74 -19.54 7.57 2.84
N HIS A 75 -18.78 7.33 3.89
CA HIS A 75 -17.77 6.28 3.94
C HIS A 75 -18.36 4.89 3.70
N LYS A 76 -19.48 4.54 4.35
CA LYS A 76 -20.18 3.28 4.12
C LYS A 76 -20.71 3.14 2.69
N SER A 77 -21.24 4.23 2.13
CA SER A 77 -21.73 4.25 0.75
C SER A 77 -20.61 4.02 -0.25
N ALA A 78 -19.48 4.73 -0.09
CA ALA A 78 -18.32 4.55 -0.94
C ALA A 78 -17.74 3.13 -0.86
N TRP A 79 -17.71 2.54 0.35
CA TRP A 79 -17.28 1.16 0.53
C TRP A 79 -18.21 0.15 -0.15
N ALA A 80 -19.52 0.36 -0.07
CA ALA A 80 -20.49 -0.47 -0.75
C ALA A 80 -20.29 -0.43 -2.29
N ASP A 81 -19.92 0.72 -2.83
CA ASP A 81 -19.60 0.84 -4.26
C ASP A 81 -18.32 0.12 -4.66
N VAL A 82 -17.28 0.18 -3.83
CA VAL A 82 -16.06 -0.59 -4.05
C VAL A 82 -16.38 -2.09 -4.09
N ALA A 83 -17.14 -2.57 -3.12
CA ALA A 83 -17.53 -3.99 -3.05
C ALA A 83 -18.40 -4.41 -4.26
N ARG A 84 -19.34 -3.56 -4.66
CA ARG A 84 -20.18 -3.78 -5.84
C ARG A 84 -19.33 -3.84 -7.10
N SER A 85 -18.52 -2.84 -7.35
CA SER A 85 -17.67 -2.78 -8.55
C SER A 85 -16.74 -3.99 -8.64
N ALA A 86 -16.13 -4.40 -7.54
CA ALA A 86 -15.31 -5.59 -7.51
C ALA A 86 -16.10 -6.86 -7.85
N ASN A 87 -17.36 -6.97 -7.43
CA ASN A 87 -18.19 -8.13 -7.75
C ASN A 87 -18.70 -8.13 -9.20
N GLU A 88 -19.09 -6.95 -9.71
CA GLU A 88 -19.58 -6.80 -11.09
C GLU A 88 -18.52 -7.10 -12.14
N HIS A 89 -17.25 -6.80 -11.84
CA HIS A 89 -16.13 -7.04 -12.75
C HIS A 89 -15.38 -8.34 -12.49
N ASN A 90 -15.86 -9.17 -11.55
CA ASN A 90 -15.26 -10.48 -11.31
C ASN A 90 -15.75 -11.48 -12.35
N ASP A 91 -14.85 -11.87 -13.26
CA ASP A 91 -15.08 -12.86 -14.30
C ASP A 91 -14.14 -14.06 -14.10
N PRO A 92 -14.54 -15.05 -13.29
CA PRO A 92 -13.70 -16.19 -12.95
C PRO A 92 -13.18 -16.92 -14.20
N GLY A 93 -11.89 -17.20 -14.22
CA GLY A 93 -11.20 -17.79 -15.37
C GLY A 93 -10.54 -16.76 -16.30
N ASN A 94 -11.08 -15.54 -16.40
CA ASN A 94 -10.58 -14.48 -17.27
C ASN A 94 -9.97 -13.32 -16.46
N PHE A 95 -10.75 -12.74 -15.56
CA PHE A 95 -10.36 -11.59 -14.77
C PHE A 95 -10.88 -11.70 -13.34
N THR A 96 -9.99 -11.98 -12.39
CA THR A 96 -10.36 -12.07 -10.97
C THR A 96 -10.12 -10.74 -10.27
N THR A 97 -11.15 -10.26 -9.59
CA THR A 97 -11.11 -9.09 -8.72
C THR A 97 -11.29 -9.48 -7.26
N PHE A 98 -10.75 -8.70 -6.35
CA PHE A 98 -11.00 -8.82 -4.91
C PHE A 98 -11.69 -7.57 -4.40
N ILE A 99 -12.62 -7.74 -3.47
CA ILE A 99 -13.02 -6.63 -2.60
C ILE A 99 -11.82 -6.33 -1.72
N GLY A 100 -11.37 -5.09 -1.68
CA GLY A 100 -10.19 -4.73 -0.91
C GLY A 100 -10.09 -3.23 -0.67
N TYR A 101 -9.20 -2.86 0.23
CA TYR A 101 -8.87 -1.48 0.55
C TYR A 101 -7.47 -1.39 1.15
N GLU A 102 -6.94 -0.20 1.23
CA GLU A 102 -5.70 0.08 1.95
C GLU A 102 -6.00 0.58 3.36
N PHE A 103 -5.48 -0.17 4.36
CA PHE A 103 -5.37 0.30 5.74
C PHE A 103 -4.17 1.23 5.83
N THR A 104 -4.39 2.50 5.56
CA THR A 104 -3.37 3.55 5.54
C THR A 104 -3.14 4.09 6.93
N THR A 105 -2.08 3.68 7.61
CA THR A 105 -1.75 4.12 8.96
C THR A 105 -0.27 4.45 9.14
N SER A 106 0.02 5.24 10.16
CA SER A 106 1.36 5.57 10.64
C SER A 106 1.29 5.93 12.11
N THR A 107 2.38 5.76 12.86
CA THR A 107 2.42 6.00 14.30
C THR A 107 2.47 7.47 14.68
N ASP A 108 3.04 8.30 13.82
CA ASP A 108 3.27 9.71 14.10
C ASP A 108 3.07 10.62 12.88
N ILE A 109 3.17 11.91 13.14
CA ILE A 109 3.08 12.99 12.17
C ILE A 109 4.26 13.00 11.18
N GLU A 110 5.42 12.52 11.59
CA GLU A 110 6.63 12.51 10.78
C GLU A 110 6.65 11.36 9.77
N GLY A 111 5.65 10.50 9.84
CA GLY A 111 5.52 9.35 8.98
C GLY A 111 6.27 8.12 9.51
N GLY A 112 5.99 7.03 8.93
CA GLY A 112 6.42 5.69 9.25
C GLY A 112 5.34 4.79 8.69
N ASN A 113 5.61 4.19 7.53
CA ASN A 113 4.61 3.44 6.79
C ASN A 113 4.25 2.15 7.53
N LEU A 114 3.03 2.07 8.04
CA LEU A 114 2.42 0.85 8.56
C LEU A 114 1.22 0.42 7.70
N HIS A 115 1.24 0.77 6.41
CA HIS A 115 0.16 0.48 5.47
C HIS A 115 0.02 -1.01 5.16
N ARG A 116 -1.21 -1.46 4.97
CA ARG A 116 -1.57 -2.82 4.55
C ARG A 116 -2.69 -2.78 3.53
N ASN A 117 -2.55 -3.53 2.47
CA ASN A 117 -3.68 -3.84 1.62
C ASN A 117 -4.47 -4.97 2.26
N VAL A 118 -5.78 -4.79 2.42
CA VAL A 118 -6.69 -5.80 2.97
C VAL A 118 -7.58 -6.30 1.85
N ILE A 119 -7.64 -7.62 1.65
CA ILE A 119 -8.51 -8.27 0.66
C ILE A 119 -9.43 -9.31 1.31
N PHE A 120 -10.59 -9.51 0.70
CA PHE A 120 -11.63 -10.42 1.15
C PHE A 120 -11.76 -11.62 0.22
N ASN A 121 -11.76 -12.82 0.76
CA ASN A 121 -12.06 -14.04 0.03
C ASN A 121 -13.57 -14.27 -0.07
N SER A 122 -14.33 -13.30 -0.51
CA SER A 122 -15.78 -13.40 -0.55
C SER A 122 -16.37 -12.34 -1.48
N SER A 123 -17.61 -12.60 -1.95
CA SER A 123 -18.46 -11.55 -2.53
C SER A 123 -19.10 -10.66 -1.47
N LYS A 124 -18.95 -10.99 -0.18
CA LYS A 124 -19.42 -10.22 0.97
C LYS A 124 -18.26 -9.49 1.62
N ALA A 125 -18.55 -8.33 2.15
CA ALA A 125 -17.61 -7.54 2.93
C ALA A 125 -18.28 -7.02 4.20
N SER A 126 -17.48 -6.52 5.14
CA SER A 126 -17.99 -5.77 6.29
C SER A 126 -18.74 -4.52 5.81
N ILE A 127 -19.62 -4.00 6.67
CA ILE A 127 -20.45 -2.82 6.36
C ILE A 127 -19.61 -1.55 6.11
N ARG A 128 -18.38 -1.54 6.64
CA ARG A 128 -17.34 -0.57 6.39
C ARG A 128 -15.95 -1.17 6.63
N PRO A 129 -14.89 -0.68 6.02
CA PRO A 129 -13.55 -1.12 6.33
C PRO A 129 -13.12 -0.68 7.74
N TRP A 130 -12.24 -1.46 8.36
CA TRP A 130 -11.50 -1.04 9.55
C TRP A 130 -10.37 -0.12 9.14
N THR A 131 -10.30 1.06 9.72
CA THR A 131 -9.37 2.11 9.28
C THR A 131 -8.58 2.69 10.45
N ARG A 132 -7.61 3.57 10.14
CA ARG A 132 -6.88 4.33 11.16
C ARG A 132 -7.76 5.16 12.10
N ILE A 133 -9.02 5.43 11.72
CA ILE A 133 -10.00 6.11 12.57
C ILE A 133 -10.41 5.19 13.72
N ASP A 134 -10.43 3.89 13.50
CA ASP A 134 -10.74 2.88 14.51
C ASP A 134 -9.53 2.60 15.40
N SER A 135 -8.37 2.39 14.78
CA SER A 135 -7.07 2.22 15.47
C SER A 135 -5.91 2.42 14.49
N ILE A 136 -4.81 2.98 14.99
CA ILE A 136 -3.54 3.04 14.26
C ILE A 136 -2.71 1.76 14.42
N ASN A 137 -3.06 0.92 15.39
CA ASN A 137 -2.34 -0.32 15.69
C ASN A 137 -2.75 -1.45 14.72
N PRO A 138 -1.82 -2.02 13.93
CA PRO A 138 -2.11 -3.14 13.05
C PRO A 138 -2.60 -4.41 13.76
N GLU A 139 -2.26 -4.60 15.04
CA GLU A 139 -2.71 -5.76 15.82
C GLU A 139 -4.22 -5.73 16.07
N ASP A 140 -4.81 -4.53 16.14
CA ASP A 140 -6.25 -4.34 16.24
C ASP A 140 -6.94 -4.67 14.89
N LEU A 141 -6.28 -4.38 13.76
CA LEU A 141 -6.74 -4.83 12.44
C LEU A 141 -6.78 -6.36 12.39
N TRP A 142 -5.74 -7.06 12.86
CA TRP A 142 -5.75 -8.54 12.90
C TRP A 142 -6.86 -9.08 13.80
N THR A 143 -7.12 -8.43 14.92
CA THR A 143 -8.23 -8.79 15.82
C THR A 143 -9.58 -8.63 15.11
N TRP A 144 -9.76 -7.59 14.32
CA TRP A 144 -10.97 -7.39 13.52
C TRP A 144 -11.08 -8.44 12.41
N GLN A 145 -10.00 -8.79 11.73
CA GLN A 145 -9.97 -9.83 10.71
C GLN A 145 -10.33 -11.21 11.29
N ASP A 146 -9.82 -11.56 12.48
CA ASP A 146 -10.18 -12.80 13.16
C ASP A 146 -11.68 -12.85 13.49
N LYS A 147 -12.26 -11.75 13.96
CA LYS A 147 -13.72 -11.65 14.18
C LYS A 147 -14.53 -11.78 12.90
N LEU A 148 -14.04 -11.31 11.77
CA LEU A 148 -14.69 -11.54 10.48
C LEU A 148 -14.63 -13.00 10.08
N ARG A 149 -13.51 -13.66 10.29
CA ARG A 149 -13.30 -15.09 10.00
C ARG A 149 -14.21 -15.98 10.82
N GLU A 150 -14.43 -15.68 12.10
CA GLU A 150 -15.41 -16.34 12.97
C GLU A 150 -16.84 -16.26 12.40
N LYS A 151 -17.15 -15.22 11.64
CA LYS A 151 -18.43 -15.03 10.94
C LYS A 151 -18.45 -15.55 9.51
N GLY A 152 -17.42 -16.29 9.10
CA GLY A 152 -17.33 -16.92 7.79
C GLY A 152 -16.83 -16.00 6.67
N VAL A 153 -16.26 -14.85 6.99
CA VAL A 153 -15.62 -13.94 6.02
C VAL A 153 -14.12 -13.94 6.23
N ASP A 154 -13.40 -14.65 5.38
CA ASP A 154 -11.94 -14.72 5.47
C ASP A 154 -11.29 -13.52 4.76
N THR A 155 -10.27 -12.98 5.40
CA THR A 155 -9.50 -11.83 4.94
C THR A 155 -8.02 -12.02 5.23
N ILE A 156 -7.17 -11.41 4.42
CA ILE A 156 -5.75 -11.24 4.72
C ILE A 156 -5.36 -9.79 4.55
N SER A 157 -4.32 -9.38 5.25
CA SER A 157 -3.65 -8.08 5.06
C SER A 157 -2.22 -8.28 4.58
N MET A 158 -1.76 -7.35 3.75
CA MET A 158 -0.45 -7.40 3.09
C MET A 158 0.31 -6.13 3.43
N PRO A 159 1.27 -6.19 4.37
CA PRO A 159 2.18 -5.08 4.59
C PRO A 159 2.87 -4.70 3.29
N HIS A 160 2.93 -3.41 2.99
CA HIS A 160 3.60 -2.94 1.79
C HIS A 160 4.47 -1.72 2.09
N ASN A 161 5.48 -1.52 1.24
CA ASN A 161 6.45 -0.45 1.33
C ASN A 161 7.10 -0.33 2.75
N PRO A 162 7.52 -1.46 3.34
CA PRO A 162 8.09 -1.45 4.69
C PRO A 162 9.42 -0.69 4.78
N ASN A 163 10.17 -0.51 3.67
CA ASN A 163 11.36 0.34 3.61
C ASN A 163 11.11 1.76 4.13
N GLY A 164 9.89 2.29 3.95
CA GLY A 164 9.46 3.59 4.46
C GLY A 164 8.87 3.57 5.87
N SER A 165 8.97 2.48 6.62
CA SER A 165 8.29 2.30 7.92
C SER A 165 9.03 2.89 9.12
N ASN A 166 10.23 3.41 8.94
CA ASN A 166 11.08 3.88 10.04
C ASN A 166 11.38 2.82 11.10
N GLY A 167 11.57 1.57 10.67
CA GLY A 167 11.87 0.44 11.55
C GLY A 167 10.66 -0.22 12.22
N GLN A 168 9.45 0.28 11.96
CA GLN A 168 8.26 -0.11 12.72
C GLN A 168 7.48 -1.30 12.14
N MET A 169 7.77 -1.70 10.89
CA MET A 169 7.02 -2.79 10.26
C MET A 169 7.37 -4.16 10.83
N PHE A 170 8.64 -4.36 11.21
CA PHE A 170 9.18 -5.66 11.64
C PHE A 170 9.94 -5.56 12.96
N GLU A 171 9.33 -4.90 13.94
CA GLU A 171 9.90 -4.78 15.30
C GLU A 171 9.97 -6.14 16.02
N MET A 172 10.92 -6.28 16.94
CA MET A 172 11.09 -7.48 17.78
C MET A 172 10.20 -7.45 19.04
N GLU A 173 9.23 -6.55 19.05
CA GLU A 173 8.23 -6.35 20.10
C GLU A 173 6.87 -6.02 19.49
N THR A 174 5.83 -6.11 20.30
CA THR A 174 4.46 -5.75 19.89
C THR A 174 4.35 -4.23 19.72
N PHE A 175 3.31 -3.74 19.08
CA PHE A 175 3.02 -2.30 18.95
C PHE A 175 2.98 -1.55 20.29
N LYS A 176 2.76 -2.25 21.39
CA LYS A 176 2.78 -1.70 22.76
C LYS A 176 4.10 -1.87 23.50
N GLY A 177 5.15 -2.36 22.84
CA GLY A 177 6.46 -2.59 23.42
C GLY A 177 6.54 -3.84 24.33
N ASN A 178 5.63 -4.80 24.19
CA ASN A 178 5.74 -6.08 24.89
C ASN A 178 6.54 -7.09 24.05
N ALA A 179 7.14 -8.07 24.72
CA ALA A 179 7.80 -9.17 24.04
C ALA A 179 6.81 -9.91 23.12
N ILE A 180 7.28 -10.28 21.92
CA ILE A 180 6.55 -11.18 21.03
C ILE A 180 6.45 -12.55 21.68
N ASP A 181 5.30 -13.20 21.53
CA ASP A 181 5.03 -14.56 21.96
C ASP A 181 4.48 -15.41 20.81
N LEU A 182 4.21 -16.67 21.11
CA LEU A 182 3.70 -17.62 20.11
C LEU A 182 2.31 -17.19 19.59
N GLU A 183 1.44 -16.70 20.49
CA GLU A 183 0.09 -16.25 20.11
C GLU A 183 0.15 -15.07 19.12
N TYR A 184 0.99 -14.09 19.40
CA TYR A 184 1.25 -12.98 18.46
C TYR A 184 1.75 -13.47 17.12
N SER A 185 2.74 -14.37 17.12
CA SER A 185 3.35 -14.90 15.90
C SER A 185 2.34 -15.64 15.04
N GLU A 186 1.52 -16.50 15.63
CA GLU A 186 0.46 -17.23 14.94
C GLU A 186 -0.63 -16.30 14.41
N LYS A 187 -1.03 -15.30 15.22
CA LYS A 187 -2.04 -14.30 14.84
C LYS A 187 -1.56 -13.48 13.65
N ARG A 188 -0.32 -13.00 13.67
CA ARG A 188 0.27 -12.26 12.55
C ARG A 188 0.30 -13.10 11.28
N MET A 189 0.86 -14.31 11.34
CA MET A 189 0.98 -15.19 10.17
C MET A 189 -0.36 -15.62 9.58
N ARG A 190 -1.40 -15.73 10.39
CA ARG A 190 -2.75 -16.02 9.94
C ARG A 190 -3.37 -14.85 9.18
N ASN A 191 -3.05 -13.61 9.58
CA ASN A 191 -3.62 -12.39 9.02
C ASN A 191 -2.72 -11.72 7.98
N GLU A 192 -1.38 -11.83 8.11
CA GLU A 192 -0.37 -11.29 7.20
C GLU A 192 0.52 -12.40 6.62
N PRO A 193 -0.01 -13.32 5.78
CA PRO A 193 0.78 -14.43 5.27
C PRO A 193 1.82 -14.03 4.22
N ILE A 194 1.65 -12.88 3.56
CA ILE A 194 2.50 -12.38 2.50
C ILE A 194 2.86 -10.91 2.73
N VAL A 195 3.98 -10.48 2.16
CA VAL A 195 4.50 -9.12 2.25
C VAL A 195 4.96 -8.63 0.89
N GLU A 196 4.80 -7.35 0.63
CA GLU A 196 5.38 -6.70 -0.55
C GLU A 196 6.87 -6.47 -0.34
N ILE A 197 7.67 -6.96 -1.29
CA ILE A 197 9.13 -6.80 -1.27
C ILE A 197 9.65 -5.69 -2.17
N THR A 198 8.83 -5.25 -3.13
CA THR A 198 9.21 -4.19 -4.08
C THR A 198 8.01 -3.52 -4.70
N GLN A 199 8.13 -2.24 -4.97
CA GLN A 199 7.21 -1.40 -5.74
C GLN A 199 7.93 -0.16 -6.27
N VAL A 200 7.21 0.75 -6.94
CA VAL A 200 7.81 1.99 -7.48
C VAL A 200 8.51 2.86 -6.42
N LYS A 201 8.11 2.80 -5.16
CA LYS A 201 8.78 3.48 -4.05
C LYS A 201 9.97 2.68 -3.49
N GLY A 202 10.60 1.87 -4.32
CA GLY A 202 11.86 1.17 -4.05
C GLY A 202 11.68 -0.23 -3.48
N THR A 203 12.83 -0.88 -3.29
CA THR A 203 12.93 -2.20 -2.71
C THR A 203 12.70 -2.20 -1.20
N SER A 204 12.10 -3.27 -0.71
CA SER A 204 12.02 -3.61 0.72
C SER A 204 12.75 -4.93 1.04
N ASP A 205 13.55 -5.44 0.10
CA ASP A 205 14.33 -6.66 0.31
C ASP A 205 15.39 -6.47 1.39
N THR A 206 16.38 -5.63 1.12
CA THR A 206 17.45 -5.30 2.06
C THR A 206 17.98 -3.88 1.84
N HIS A 207 18.96 -3.49 2.65
CA HIS A 207 19.63 -2.20 2.60
C HIS A 207 21.13 -2.39 2.80
N PRO A 208 22.03 -1.57 2.20
CA PRO A 208 23.49 -1.72 2.37
C PRO A 208 23.96 -1.74 3.83
N LEU A 209 23.29 -1.03 4.72
CA LEU A 209 23.62 -1.06 6.16
C LEU A 209 23.23 -2.37 6.85
N LEU A 210 22.34 -3.17 6.28
CA LEU A 210 21.89 -4.46 6.82
C LEU A 210 22.56 -5.64 6.12
N SER A 211 23.06 -5.45 4.91
CA SER A 211 23.72 -6.46 4.08
C SER A 211 24.97 -5.87 3.42
N PRO A 212 26.01 -5.52 4.19
CA PRO A 212 27.18 -4.80 3.67
C PRO A 212 28.04 -5.63 2.69
N ASP A 213 27.91 -6.95 2.72
CA ASP A 213 28.65 -7.86 1.85
C ASP A 213 27.86 -8.24 0.58
N ASP A 214 26.65 -7.71 0.39
CA ASP A 214 25.82 -7.95 -0.79
C ASP A 214 26.00 -6.79 -1.80
N GLU A 215 26.63 -7.08 -2.93
CA GLU A 215 26.91 -6.11 -3.99
C GLU A 215 25.63 -5.52 -4.64
N TRP A 216 24.48 -6.14 -4.40
CA TRP A 216 23.16 -5.70 -4.93
C TRP A 216 22.27 -5.06 -3.88
N ALA A 217 22.75 -4.87 -2.65
CA ALA A 217 21.96 -4.34 -1.55
C ALA A 217 21.50 -2.89 -1.78
N ASP A 218 22.13 -2.15 -2.68
CA ASP A 218 21.81 -0.77 -3.04
C ASP A 218 20.83 -0.65 -4.23
N PHE A 219 20.32 -1.78 -4.75
CA PHE A 219 19.41 -1.77 -5.90
C PHE A 219 18.07 -1.13 -5.55
N GLU A 220 17.66 -0.12 -6.31
CA GLU A 220 16.38 0.60 -6.18
C GLU A 220 16.04 1.07 -4.76
N ILE A 221 17.01 1.56 -4.02
CA ILE A 221 16.80 2.09 -2.67
C ILE A 221 15.98 3.39 -2.71
N MET A 222 14.90 3.42 -1.91
CA MET A 222 14.20 4.64 -1.50
C MET A 222 14.11 4.62 0.03
N ASP A 223 15.05 5.27 0.69
CA ASP A 223 15.27 5.20 2.14
C ASP A 223 14.63 6.34 2.93
N VAL A 224 13.56 6.91 2.40
CA VAL A 224 12.81 7.98 3.07
C VAL A 224 11.48 7.47 3.63
N ARG A 225 11.06 8.06 4.74
CA ARG A 225 9.74 7.78 5.34
C ARG A 225 8.64 8.25 4.40
N VAL A 226 7.72 7.36 4.08
CA VAL A 226 6.59 7.70 3.22
C VAL A 226 5.74 8.79 3.88
N GLY A 227 5.53 9.88 3.14
CA GLY A 227 4.72 11.01 3.59
C GLY A 227 5.43 11.98 4.52
N SER A 228 6.71 11.80 4.85
CA SER A 228 7.49 12.79 5.62
C SER A 228 7.68 14.10 4.84
N ARG A 229 7.57 15.22 5.55
CA ARG A 229 7.81 16.56 4.98
C ARG A 229 8.51 17.44 6.02
N PRO A 230 9.76 17.89 5.78
CA PRO A 230 10.61 17.53 4.63
C PRO A 230 10.91 16.03 4.58
N PRO A 231 11.40 15.51 3.46
CA PRO A 231 11.83 14.12 3.35
C PRO A 231 12.81 13.76 4.47
N THR A 232 12.51 12.71 5.21
CA THR A 232 13.29 12.26 6.37
C THR A 232 13.67 10.79 6.17
N TYR A 233 14.92 10.44 6.45
CA TYR A 233 15.38 9.06 6.29
C TYR A 233 14.62 8.09 7.17
N SER A 234 14.31 6.95 6.60
CA SER A 234 13.73 5.80 7.29
C SER A 234 14.83 5.01 7.98
N LYS A 235 14.59 4.56 9.21
CA LYS A 235 15.50 3.68 9.92
C LYS A 235 15.52 2.31 9.21
N PRO A 236 16.67 1.78 8.76
CA PRO A 236 16.71 0.51 8.04
C PRO A 236 16.31 -0.70 8.88
N SER A 237 16.88 -0.84 10.09
CA SER A 237 16.54 -1.96 10.98
C SER A 237 15.07 -1.96 11.35
N GLY A 238 14.39 -3.10 11.15
CA GLY A 238 12.94 -3.26 11.31
C GLY A 238 12.12 -2.83 10.08
N SER A 239 12.78 -2.43 8.97
CA SER A 239 12.12 -1.95 7.76
C SER A 239 12.25 -2.89 6.56
N TYR A 240 13.12 -3.90 6.60
CA TYR A 240 13.44 -4.73 5.45
C TYR A 240 13.17 -6.20 5.69
N VAL A 241 12.67 -6.88 4.66
CA VAL A 241 12.13 -8.25 4.75
C VAL A 241 13.22 -9.28 5.04
N ARG A 242 14.42 -9.12 4.47
CA ARG A 242 15.53 -10.07 4.70
C ARG A 242 15.96 -10.07 6.18
N GLU A 243 16.05 -8.90 6.81
CA GLU A 243 16.30 -8.79 8.25
C GLU A 243 15.13 -9.38 9.05
N ALA A 244 13.87 -9.11 8.63
CA ALA A 244 12.71 -9.69 9.28
C ALA A 244 12.72 -11.23 9.28
N TYR A 245 13.16 -11.86 8.20
CA TYR A 245 13.33 -13.31 8.16
C TYR A 245 14.37 -13.80 9.19
N LEU A 246 15.51 -13.14 9.29
CA LEU A 246 16.55 -13.48 10.28
C LEU A 246 16.03 -13.31 11.71
N ASN A 247 15.33 -12.21 11.97
CA ASN A 247 14.68 -11.95 13.25
C ASN A 247 13.61 -13.01 13.57
N GLY A 248 12.82 -13.39 12.58
CA GLY A 248 11.81 -14.45 12.71
C GLY A 248 12.42 -15.81 13.06
N LEU A 249 13.55 -16.17 12.45
CA LEU A 249 14.29 -17.40 12.82
C LEU A 249 14.83 -17.34 14.25
N THR A 250 15.29 -16.18 14.69
CA THR A 250 15.75 -15.96 16.08
C THR A 250 14.61 -16.13 17.08
N LEU A 251 13.44 -15.55 16.80
CA LEU A 251 12.25 -15.70 17.64
C LEU A 251 11.78 -17.17 17.69
N GLU A 252 11.81 -17.87 16.57
CA GLU A 252 11.45 -19.29 16.50
C GLU A 252 12.42 -20.16 17.32
N PHE A 253 13.72 -19.91 17.23
CA PHE A 253 14.72 -20.60 18.02
C PHE A 253 14.50 -20.40 19.53
N THR A 254 14.07 -19.22 19.95
CA THR A 254 13.76 -18.90 21.34
C THR A 254 12.33 -19.28 21.77
N LYS A 255 11.60 -20.03 20.92
CA LYS A 255 10.24 -20.56 21.16
C LYS A 255 9.13 -19.49 21.25
N GLN A 256 9.36 -18.33 20.70
CA GLN A 256 8.38 -17.24 20.62
C GLN A 256 7.51 -17.32 19.33
N GLY A 257 7.72 -18.37 18.51
CA GLY A 257 7.14 -18.47 17.18
C GLY A 257 7.90 -17.60 16.18
N ASN A 258 7.41 -17.57 14.94
CA ASN A 258 8.01 -16.75 13.89
C ASN A 258 6.93 -15.92 13.18
N PRO A 259 6.83 -14.63 13.50
CA PRO A 259 5.81 -13.75 12.93
C PRO A 259 6.17 -13.23 11.53
N TYR A 260 7.28 -13.68 10.96
CA TYR A 260 7.86 -13.16 9.70
C TYR A 260 8.06 -14.25 8.63
N LYS A 261 7.34 -15.36 8.70
CA LYS A 261 7.34 -16.41 7.65
C LYS A 261 6.49 -16.01 6.43
N PHE A 262 6.78 -14.88 5.85
CA PHE A 262 6.01 -14.34 4.72
C PHE A 262 6.25 -15.11 3.40
N GLY A 263 5.23 -15.15 2.52
CA GLY A 263 5.44 -15.23 1.09
C GLY A 263 5.70 -13.83 0.52
N LEU A 264 6.28 -13.74 -0.66
CA LEU A 264 6.69 -12.47 -1.28
C LEU A 264 5.79 -12.11 -2.44
N ILE A 265 5.44 -10.82 -2.54
CA ILE A 265 4.80 -10.21 -3.70
C ILE A 265 5.50 -8.91 -4.05
N GLY A 266 5.39 -8.50 -5.31
CA GLY A 266 5.69 -7.13 -5.74
C GLY A 266 4.39 -6.42 -6.08
N SER A 267 4.44 -5.11 -6.28
CA SER A 267 3.28 -4.35 -6.74
C SER A 267 3.66 -3.10 -7.52
N THR A 268 2.67 -2.47 -8.13
CA THR A 268 2.84 -1.19 -8.81
C THR A 268 2.60 -0.01 -7.89
N ASP A 269 1.88 -0.24 -6.79
CA ASP A 269 1.33 0.83 -5.94
C ASP A 269 0.50 1.86 -6.74
N THR A 270 -0.11 1.43 -7.83
CA THR A 270 -0.93 2.27 -8.70
C THR A 270 -2.15 2.81 -7.96
N HIS A 271 -2.36 4.14 -8.06
CA HIS A 271 -3.50 4.86 -7.48
C HIS A 271 -4.52 5.27 -8.54
N THR A 272 -4.43 4.69 -9.72
CA THR A 272 -5.35 4.90 -10.84
C THR A 272 -5.88 3.57 -11.34
N GLY A 273 -7.02 3.58 -12.02
CA GLY A 273 -7.57 2.37 -12.64
C GLY A 273 -6.90 1.98 -13.97
N ALA A 274 -5.87 2.70 -14.39
CA ALA A 274 -5.20 2.55 -15.69
C ALA A 274 -3.76 2.05 -15.58
N GLY A 275 -3.46 1.22 -14.58
CA GLY A 275 -2.12 0.64 -14.43
C GLY A 275 -1.77 -0.31 -15.56
N ALA A 276 -0.52 -0.25 -16.05
CA ALA A 276 0.03 -1.23 -16.97
C ALA A 276 0.92 -2.22 -16.22
N PHE A 277 0.82 -3.50 -16.57
CA PHE A 277 1.69 -4.55 -16.01
C PHE A 277 2.93 -4.83 -16.89
N ASP A 278 2.94 -4.31 -18.13
CA ASP A 278 4.06 -4.44 -19.04
C ASP A 278 5.12 -3.40 -18.69
N GLU A 279 6.31 -3.85 -18.32
CA GLU A 279 7.41 -2.97 -17.94
C GLU A 279 7.87 -2.07 -19.09
N SER A 280 7.81 -2.55 -20.33
CA SER A 280 8.17 -1.76 -21.53
C SER A 280 7.17 -0.64 -21.82
N ASN A 281 5.98 -0.72 -21.25
CA ASN A 281 4.89 0.24 -21.43
C ASN A 281 4.26 0.61 -20.07
N TYR A 282 5.09 0.77 -19.06
CA TYR A 282 4.63 1.10 -17.72
C TYR A 282 4.00 2.49 -17.68
N TRP A 283 2.74 2.53 -17.25
CA TRP A 283 2.02 3.76 -16.94
C TRP A 283 2.00 3.94 -15.42
N SER A 284 2.33 5.12 -14.98
CA SER A 284 2.69 5.43 -13.63
C SER A 284 1.65 5.21 -12.53
N LYS A 285 2.12 5.29 -11.29
CA LYS A 285 1.38 5.18 -10.05
C LYS A 285 0.23 6.17 -9.91
N VAL A 286 0.44 7.46 -10.21
CA VAL A 286 -0.52 8.55 -10.00
C VAL A 286 -1.03 9.17 -11.32
N GLY A 287 -0.83 8.50 -12.42
CA GLY A 287 -1.37 8.88 -13.73
C GLY A 287 -0.76 10.18 -14.26
N LEU A 288 -1.55 11.24 -14.33
CA LEU A 288 -1.12 12.51 -14.90
C LEU A 288 0.06 13.19 -14.20
N LEU A 289 0.40 12.78 -12.98
CA LEU A 289 1.48 13.42 -12.22
C LEU A 289 2.85 12.87 -12.54
N ASP A 290 2.94 11.57 -12.78
CA ASP A 290 4.19 10.86 -12.98
C ASP A 290 4.19 9.95 -14.22
N GLY A 291 3.14 9.99 -15.03
CA GLY A 291 3.06 9.34 -16.33
C GLY A 291 3.93 9.98 -17.38
N ASP A 292 4.35 11.22 -17.14
CA ASP A 292 5.17 12.01 -18.07
C ASP A 292 6.65 11.89 -17.67
N PRO A 293 7.54 11.52 -18.60
CA PRO A 293 8.97 11.40 -18.33
C PRO A 293 9.63 12.68 -17.82
N GLU A 294 9.16 13.86 -18.25
CA GLU A 294 9.65 15.14 -17.76
C GLU A 294 9.33 15.34 -16.28
N ASN A 295 8.08 15.05 -15.87
CA ASN A 295 7.65 15.16 -14.47
C ASN A 295 8.36 14.15 -13.56
N ARG A 296 8.75 13.01 -14.08
CA ARG A 296 9.53 11.99 -13.37
C ARG A 296 11.02 12.35 -13.26
N GLY A 297 11.49 13.32 -14.03
CA GLY A 297 12.90 13.67 -14.09
C GLY A 297 13.74 12.71 -14.93
N SER A 298 13.14 11.92 -15.80
CA SER A 298 13.84 10.96 -16.68
C SER A 298 14.41 11.60 -17.95
N VAL A 299 13.84 12.72 -18.37
CA VAL A 299 14.27 13.53 -19.52
C VAL A 299 14.30 15.01 -19.14
N PRO A 300 15.05 15.86 -19.88
CA PRO A 300 15.06 17.30 -19.62
C PRO A 300 13.67 17.91 -19.75
N LEU A 301 13.38 18.87 -18.88
CA LEU A 301 12.18 19.71 -18.97
C LEU A 301 12.28 20.63 -20.18
N ALA A 302 11.21 20.74 -20.96
CA ALA A 302 11.06 21.83 -21.91
C ALA A 302 10.95 23.19 -21.17
N ASP A 303 11.42 24.27 -21.79
CA ASP A 303 11.46 25.59 -21.14
C ASP A 303 10.07 26.02 -20.63
N GLU A 304 9.02 25.78 -21.39
CA GLU A 304 7.62 26.06 -21.00
C GLU A 304 7.15 25.27 -19.78
N ASN A 305 7.68 24.07 -19.57
CA ASN A 305 7.35 23.21 -18.45
C ASN A 305 8.15 23.62 -17.20
N ILE A 306 9.31 24.25 -17.35
CA ILE A 306 10.06 24.82 -16.23
C ILE A 306 9.25 25.95 -15.59
N GLU A 307 8.69 26.86 -16.39
CA GLU A 307 7.85 27.95 -15.86
C GLU A 307 6.60 27.43 -15.17
N ARG A 308 5.94 26.42 -15.73
CA ARG A 308 4.79 25.76 -15.10
C ARG A 308 5.14 25.10 -13.78
N LEU A 309 6.26 24.40 -13.72
CA LEU A 309 6.75 23.78 -12.48
C LEU A 309 7.05 24.84 -11.43
N GLU A 310 7.69 25.93 -11.80
CA GLU A 310 7.99 27.03 -10.90
C GLU A 310 6.73 27.73 -10.36
N GLU A 311 5.79 28.03 -11.21
CA GLU A 311 4.50 28.62 -10.81
C GLU A 311 3.75 27.72 -9.87
N TYR A 312 3.71 26.42 -10.18
CA TYR A 312 3.11 25.41 -9.38
C TYR A 312 3.75 25.32 -7.98
N MET A 313 5.07 25.16 -7.90
CA MET A 313 5.80 25.05 -6.63
C MET A 313 5.64 26.31 -5.77
N ARG A 314 5.64 27.49 -6.40
CA ARG A 314 5.34 28.78 -5.72
C ARG A 314 3.95 28.82 -5.12
N ALA A 315 2.94 28.28 -5.81
CA ALA A 315 1.56 28.23 -5.30
C ALA A 315 1.43 27.39 -4.02
N PHE A 316 2.33 26.43 -3.82
CA PHE A 316 2.39 25.59 -2.60
C PHE A 316 3.45 26.01 -1.61
N ASN A 317 4.08 27.16 -1.82
CA ASN A 317 5.19 27.64 -0.96
C ASN A 317 6.31 26.59 -0.82
N GLN A 318 6.56 25.84 -1.90
CA GLN A 318 7.63 24.84 -1.99
C GLN A 318 8.77 25.37 -2.84
N PRO A 319 10.03 25.04 -2.50
CA PRO A 319 11.15 25.40 -3.35
C PRO A 319 11.04 24.65 -4.69
N VAL A 320 11.28 25.36 -5.77
CA VAL A 320 11.49 24.72 -7.08
C VAL A 320 12.76 23.92 -6.99
N SER A 321 12.69 22.65 -7.30
CA SER A 321 13.85 21.80 -7.36
C SER A 321 14.03 21.28 -8.76
N THR A 322 15.05 21.79 -9.43
CA THR A 322 15.55 21.25 -10.68
C THR A 322 17.02 20.90 -10.56
N ILE A 323 17.43 19.82 -11.22
CA ILE A 323 18.84 19.47 -11.36
C ILE A 323 19.29 19.87 -12.76
N LYS A 324 20.34 20.68 -12.87
CA LYS A 324 20.91 21.06 -14.14
C LYS A 324 22.06 20.12 -14.49
N LEU A 325 21.91 19.40 -15.59
CA LEU A 325 22.91 18.53 -16.19
C LEU A 325 23.32 19.07 -17.57
N ASP A 326 24.32 18.45 -18.21
CA ASP A 326 24.81 18.87 -19.52
C ASP A 326 23.74 18.87 -20.61
N GLN A 327 22.75 18.00 -20.49
CA GLN A 327 21.65 17.81 -21.46
C GLN A 327 20.44 18.70 -21.18
N GLY A 328 20.42 19.49 -20.09
CA GLY A 328 19.30 20.37 -19.74
C GLY A 328 18.96 20.39 -18.25
N SER A 329 17.81 20.96 -17.94
CA SER A 329 17.26 21.01 -16.58
C SER A 329 16.25 19.86 -16.39
N TYR A 330 16.37 19.13 -15.31
CA TYR A 330 15.51 17.98 -14.97
C TYR A 330 14.68 18.29 -13.73
N ALA A 331 13.45 17.79 -13.70
CA ALA A 331 12.64 17.86 -12.48
C ALA A 331 13.31 17.04 -11.37
N ASN A 332 13.53 17.67 -10.21
CA ASN A 332 13.97 16.98 -9.01
C ASN A 332 12.79 16.84 -8.05
N THR A 333 11.93 15.88 -8.34
CA THR A 333 10.73 15.56 -7.55
C THR A 333 10.95 14.28 -6.76
N GLY A 334 10.00 13.93 -5.88
CA GLY A 334 10.03 12.63 -5.19
C GLY A 334 10.00 11.42 -6.13
N PHE A 335 9.60 11.63 -7.39
CA PHE A 335 9.52 10.58 -8.41
C PHE A 335 10.89 10.16 -8.97
N THR A 336 11.91 11.01 -8.85
CA THR A 336 13.27 10.70 -9.31
C THR A 336 13.93 9.54 -8.54
N GLN A 337 13.43 9.23 -7.36
CA GLN A 337 13.90 8.12 -6.52
C GLN A 337 13.06 6.83 -6.71
N TRP A 338 12.08 6.87 -7.61
CA TRP A 338 11.23 5.71 -7.81
C TRP A 338 11.88 4.68 -8.71
N GLY A 339 11.80 3.41 -8.26
CA GLY A 339 12.29 2.26 -8.98
C GLY A 339 11.27 1.68 -9.98
N ALA A 340 11.55 0.48 -10.44
CA ALA A 340 10.66 -0.26 -11.32
C ALA A 340 9.37 -0.68 -10.60
N SER A 341 8.31 -0.76 -11.37
CA SER A 341 7.05 -1.33 -10.92
C SER A 341 7.19 -2.83 -10.68
N GLY A 342 6.63 -3.34 -9.57
CA GLY A 342 6.53 -4.76 -9.29
C GLY A 342 5.22 -5.40 -9.74
N LEU A 343 5.18 -6.72 -9.75
CA LEU A 343 3.96 -7.51 -9.86
C LEU A 343 3.82 -8.47 -8.69
N ALA A 344 2.58 -8.61 -8.20
CA ALA A 344 2.17 -9.72 -7.36
C ALA A 344 1.80 -10.92 -8.24
N VAL A 345 2.46 -12.05 -8.05
CA VAL A 345 2.18 -13.27 -8.80
C VAL A 345 1.86 -14.40 -7.84
N ALA A 346 0.83 -15.18 -8.16
CA ALA A 346 0.42 -16.34 -7.39
C ALA A 346 0.38 -17.59 -8.27
N TRP A 347 0.87 -18.71 -7.74
CA TRP A 347 0.68 -20.03 -8.31
C TRP A 347 -0.64 -20.61 -7.76
N ALA A 348 -1.70 -20.47 -8.52
CA ALA A 348 -3.04 -20.92 -8.16
C ALA A 348 -3.53 -21.97 -9.15
N GLU A 349 -4.41 -22.85 -8.69
CA GLU A 349 -4.98 -23.93 -9.50
C GLU A 349 -5.94 -23.38 -10.57
N GLU A 350 -6.62 -22.26 -10.25
CA GLU A 350 -7.60 -21.61 -11.11
C GLU A 350 -7.51 -20.09 -10.96
N ASN A 351 -7.90 -19.36 -11.99
CA ASN A 351 -8.06 -17.91 -11.92
C ASN A 351 -9.41 -17.55 -11.26
N THR A 352 -9.52 -17.81 -9.97
CA THR A 352 -10.69 -17.49 -9.14
C THR A 352 -10.26 -16.86 -7.82
N ARG A 353 -11.15 -16.07 -7.18
CA ARG A 353 -10.87 -15.47 -5.86
C ARG A 353 -10.40 -16.50 -4.85
N ASP A 354 -11.13 -17.62 -4.74
CA ASP A 354 -10.85 -18.65 -3.75
C ASP A 354 -9.48 -19.31 -3.99
N SER A 355 -9.18 -19.69 -5.25
CA SER A 355 -7.92 -20.35 -5.58
C SER A 355 -6.72 -19.42 -5.39
N ILE A 356 -6.81 -18.18 -5.86
CA ILE A 356 -5.74 -17.18 -5.68
C ILE A 356 -5.57 -16.83 -4.19
N PHE A 357 -6.66 -16.64 -3.46
CA PHE A 357 -6.60 -16.35 -2.02
C PHE A 357 -5.94 -17.49 -1.22
N LYS A 358 -6.27 -18.74 -1.57
CA LYS A 358 -5.63 -19.93 -0.98
C LYS A 358 -4.13 -19.99 -1.31
N ALA A 359 -3.73 -19.64 -2.54
CA ALA A 359 -2.33 -19.56 -2.92
C ALA A 359 -1.58 -18.50 -2.09
N PHE A 360 -2.17 -17.33 -1.84
CA PHE A 360 -1.63 -16.33 -0.93
C PHE A 360 -1.45 -16.88 0.50
N LYS A 361 -2.43 -17.60 1.01
CA LYS A 361 -2.33 -18.22 2.35
C LYS A 361 -1.27 -19.33 2.41
N ARG A 362 -1.08 -20.09 1.34
CA ARG A 362 0.00 -21.08 1.22
C ARG A 362 1.36 -20.46 0.91
N LYS A 363 1.39 -19.13 0.61
CA LYS A 363 2.62 -18.39 0.23
C LYS A 363 3.22 -18.88 -1.09
N GLU A 364 2.40 -19.42 -1.95
CA GLU A 364 2.77 -19.85 -3.31
C GLU A 364 2.77 -18.63 -4.23
N THR A 365 3.68 -17.70 -3.95
CA THR A 365 3.75 -16.39 -4.59
C THR A 365 5.18 -16.06 -4.96
N PHE A 366 5.35 -15.12 -5.87
CA PHE A 366 6.62 -14.46 -6.11
C PHE A 366 6.41 -13.01 -6.55
N ALA A 367 7.48 -12.24 -6.49
CA ALA A 367 7.53 -10.85 -6.89
C ALA A 367 8.36 -10.68 -8.17
N THR A 368 8.06 -9.66 -8.94
CA THR A 368 8.97 -9.14 -9.98
C THR A 368 9.24 -7.67 -9.73
N THR A 369 10.43 -7.22 -10.15
CA THR A 369 10.78 -5.80 -10.26
C THR A 369 11.45 -5.59 -11.61
N GLY A 370 10.90 -4.72 -12.47
CA GLY A 370 11.34 -4.62 -13.86
C GLY A 370 10.93 -5.85 -14.68
N THR A 371 11.88 -6.63 -15.13
CA THR A 371 11.66 -7.80 -16.00
C THR A 371 10.73 -8.83 -15.35
N ARG A 372 9.72 -9.30 -16.11
CA ARG A 372 8.66 -10.21 -15.63
C ARG A 372 9.10 -11.69 -15.67
N ILE A 373 10.14 -12.03 -14.92
CA ILE A 373 10.69 -13.39 -14.83
C ILE A 373 9.79 -14.23 -13.94
N ALA A 374 9.28 -15.36 -14.45
CA ALA A 374 8.50 -16.31 -13.68
C ALA A 374 9.42 -17.25 -12.88
N VAL A 375 9.23 -17.30 -11.57
CA VAL A 375 10.04 -18.09 -10.64
C VAL A 375 9.17 -19.06 -9.86
N ARG A 376 9.64 -20.30 -9.72
CA ARG A 376 9.10 -21.27 -8.77
C ARG A 376 10.27 -21.92 -8.04
N PHE A 377 10.42 -21.60 -6.77
CA PHE A 377 11.55 -22.03 -5.95
C PHE A 377 11.09 -22.92 -4.80
N PHE A 378 11.79 -24.04 -4.61
CA PHE A 378 11.55 -24.97 -3.52
C PHE A 378 12.88 -25.22 -2.79
N ALA A 379 12.85 -25.23 -1.48
CA ALA A 379 14.00 -25.56 -0.65
C ALA A 379 13.59 -26.48 0.52
N GLY A 380 14.42 -27.46 0.84
CA GLY A 380 14.19 -28.37 1.97
C GLY A 380 15.30 -29.37 2.09
N TYR A 381 15.42 -30.02 3.25
CA TYR A 381 16.44 -31.03 3.51
C TYR A 381 16.11 -32.38 2.87
N ASP A 382 14.83 -32.70 2.69
CA ASP A 382 14.32 -33.99 2.21
C ASP A 382 13.56 -33.88 0.88
N LEU A 383 13.92 -32.91 0.05
CA LEU A 383 13.34 -32.80 -1.29
C LEU A 383 13.87 -33.97 -2.13
N SER A 384 13.10 -35.07 -2.14
CA SER A 384 13.26 -36.07 -3.21
C SER A 384 12.88 -35.38 -4.52
N SER A 385 13.69 -35.53 -5.56
CA SER A 385 13.50 -34.97 -6.87
C SER A 385 12.10 -35.28 -7.44
N CYS A 386 11.11 -34.49 -7.11
CA CYS A 386 9.86 -34.36 -7.83
C CYS A 386 10.02 -33.30 -8.92
N LEU A 387 10.83 -33.59 -9.90
CA LEU A 387 10.93 -32.88 -11.18
C LEU A 387 10.42 -33.79 -12.27
#